data_0e3bfff558c0b0a114a457fafb3ab50f
#
_entry.id   0e3bfff558c0b0a114a457fafb3ab50f
#
_cell.length_a   1.000
_cell.length_b   1.000
_cell.length_c   1.000
_cell.angle_alpha   90.00
_cell.angle_beta   90.00
_cell.angle_gamma   90.00
#
_symmetry.space_group_name_H-M   'P 1'
#
loop_
_entity.id
_entity.type
_entity.pdbx_description
1 polymer ?
#
loop_
_entity_poly.entity_id
_entity_poly.type
_entity_poly.pdbx_seq_one_letter_code
_entity_poly.pdbx_strand_id
1 'polypeptide(L)'
;MSLSLLEQRDPAWLDLQYNNRARVADSVDILARWAAEAAVARAEMSAAGHARLDLAYGPGPSDRIDVFTPRGPASEDEAEHSDGAPVLVFIHGGWWRALSKDDFSHVAPAYTRAGALVMLPEYALCPAVTIDQICLQTTQALAWAWRNAAKFGGDPSRIVVVGHSAGAHLAAMLLCCDWRSVGKDLPANLVRSALAISGLYDLAPVQHTPFVQVDLNLTDEAVARLSPARFGAPKGRLMATVGGDESESFLAQNDAIRAAWGQRTVPVCEAITGTNHFTVVDDFITPGGRQFGLAWELLDGTSR
;
A
#
# COMPACT_ATOMS: atom_id res chain seq x y z
N MET A 1 -30.63 -19.15 3.87
CA MET A 1 -29.18 -19.17 3.55
C MET A 1 -28.58 -17.96 4.26
N SER A 2 -27.50 -18.13 5.03
CA SER A 2 -26.77 -16.99 5.57
C SER A 2 -26.09 -16.24 4.41
N LEU A 3 -26.23 -14.90 4.36
CA LEU A 3 -25.46 -14.08 3.43
C LEU A 3 -23.97 -14.28 3.69
N SER A 4 -23.14 -14.23 2.64
CA SER A 4 -21.69 -14.17 2.83
C SER A 4 -21.32 -12.88 3.57
N LEU A 5 -20.16 -12.83 4.21
CA LEU A 5 -19.70 -11.64 4.94
C LEU A 5 -19.62 -10.38 4.04
N LEU A 6 -19.32 -10.57 2.75
CA LEU A 6 -19.28 -9.48 1.77
C LEU A 6 -20.66 -9.07 1.23
N GLU A 7 -21.67 -9.90 1.43
CA GLU A 7 -23.06 -9.58 1.07
C GLU A 7 -23.85 -8.97 2.22
N GLN A 8 -23.28 -8.93 3.43
CA GLN A 8 -23.89 -8.31 4.59
C GLN A 8 -24.07 -6.80 4.37
N ARG A 9 -25.23 -6.28 4.77
CA ARG A 9 -25.64 -4.88 4.58
C ARG A 9 -26.22 -4.25 5.85
N ASP A 10 -26.22 -4.95 6.99
CA ASP A 10 -26.61 -4.35 8.27
C ASP A 10 -25.59 -3.29 8.68
N PRO A 11 -25.99 -2.00 8.71
CA PRO A 11 -25.05 -0.90 8.98
C PRO A 11 -24.38 -0.99 10.34
N ALA A 12 -25.11 -1.40 11.39
CA ALA A 12 -24.55 -1.49 12.74
C ALA A 12 -23.51 -2.63 12.83
N TRP A 13 -23.77 -3.76 12.18
CA TRP A 13 -22.82 -4.85 12.10
C TRP A 13 -21.57 -4.44 11.29
N LEU A 14 -21.75 -3.75 10.16
CA LEU A 14 -20.65 -3.29 9.31
C LEU A 14 -19.75 -2.29 10.03
N ASP A 15 -20.32 -1.37 10.82
CA ASP A 15 -19.54 -0.46 11.66
C ASP A 15 -18.66 -1.24 12.65
N LEU A 16 -19.20 -2.28 13.30
CA LEU A 16 -18.41 -3.14 14.19
C LEU A 16 -17.30 -3.90 13.45
N GLN A 17 -17.50 -4.28 12.19
CA GLN A 17 -16.53 -5.03 11.41
C GLN A 17 -15.41 -4.14 10.85
N TYR A 18 -15.74 -2.96 10.35
CA TYR A 18 -14.80 -2.10 9.62
C TYR A 18 -14.19 -0.97 10.47
N ASN A 19 -14.76 -0.62 11.64
CA ASN A 19 -14.20 0.42 12.49
C ASN A 19 -13.02 -0.10 13.34
N ASN A 20 -11.87 -0.23 12.69
CA ASN A 20 -10.66 -0.76 13.33
C ASN A 20 -10.20 0.06 14.54
N ARG A 21 -10.41 1.39 14.54
CA ARG A 21 -10.08 2.24 15.70
C ARG A 21 -10.93 1.92 16.93
N ALA A 22 -12.18 1.57 16.72
CA ALA A 22 -13.05 1.16 17.83
C ALA A 22 -12.80 -0.29 18.30
N ARG A 23 -12.33 -1.16 17.38
CA ARG A 23 -12.03 -2.57 17.68
C ARG A 23 -10.74 -2.77 18.44
N VAL A 24 -9.71 -1.97 18.16
CA VAL A 24 -8.38 -2.08 18.77
C VAL A 24 -8.25 -1.03 19.87
N ALA A 25 -8.27 -1.49 21.12
CA ALA A 25 -8.37 -0.61 22.29
C ALA A 25 -7.21 0.40 22.39
N ASP A 26 -6.01 0.02 22.00
CA ASP A 26 -4.78 0.82 21.99
C ASP A 26 -4.49 1.48 20.66
N SER A 27 -5.46 1.54 19.75
CA SER A 27 -5.29 2.12 18.41
C SER A 27 -4.77 3.56 18.41
N VAL A 28 -5.19 4.37 19.40
CA VAL A 28 -4.74 5.76 19.54
C VAL A 28 -3.25 5.82 19.87
N ASP A 29 -2.80 4.98 20.79
CA ASP A 29 -1.40 4.90 21.22
C ASP A 29 -0.50 4.36 20.11
N ILE A 30 -0.96 3.37 19.35
CA ILE A 30 -0.24 2.83 18.20
C ILE A 30 -0.06 3.91 17.12
N LEU A 31 -1.12 4.64 16.77
CA LEU A 31 -1.04 5.70 15.78
C LEU A 31 -0.15 6.86 16.23
N ALA A 32 -0.19 7.21 17.52
CA ALA A 32 0.71 8.23 18.09
C ALA A 32 2.17 7.76 18.04
N ARG A 33 2.45 6.49 18.32
CA ARG A 33 3.78 5.89 18.19
C ARG A 33 4.27 5.94 16.74
N TRP A 34 3.44 5.55 15.76
CA TRP A 34 3.81 5.62 14.34
C TRP A 34 4.17 7.04 13.92
N ALA A 35 3.37 8.03 14.29
CA ALA A 35 3.65 9.43 13.97
C ALA A 35 4.98 9.91 14.60
N ALA A 36 5.26 9.52 15.85
CA ALA A 36 6.51 9.85 16.53
C ALA A 36 7.72 9.18 15.86
N GLU A 37 7.64 7.88 15.58
CA GLU A 37 8.69 7.11 14.89
C GLU A 37 8.92 7.63 13.46
N ALA A 38 7.85 8.02 12.76
CA ALA A 38 7.94 8.61 11.44
C ALA A 38 8.64 9.98 11.47
N ALA A 39 8.32 10.83 12.45
CA ALA A 39 8.99 12.12 12.62
C ALA A 39 10.49 11.94 12.90
N VAL A 40 10.87 10.97 13.74
CA VAL A 40 12.27 10.61 14.00
C VAL A 40 12.95 10.13 12.71
N ALA A 41 12.34 9.19 11.98
CA ALA A 41 12.90 8.68 10.73
C ALA A 41 13.12 9.79 9.69
N ARG A 42 12.15 10.71 9.53
CA ARG A 42 12.27 11.88 8.63
C ARG A 42 13.44 12.78 9.03
N ALA A 43 13.55 13.10 10.31
CA ALA A 43 14.62 13.97 10.83
C ALA A 43 16.01 13.34 10.65
N GLU A 44 16.19 12.09 11.09
CA GLU A 44 17.46 11.38 11.02
C GLU A 44 17.93 11.16 9.58
N MET A 45 17.03 10.67 8.70
CA MET A 45 17.38 10.40 7.31
C MET A 45 17.63 11.70 6.52
N SER A 46 16.94 12.80 6.86
CA SER A 46 17.22 14.11 6.27
C SER A 46 18.58 14.64 6.71
N ALA A 47 18.90 14.57 8.01
CA ALA A 47 20.19 14.99 8.54
C ALA A 47 21.36 14.18 7.95
N ALA A 48 21.14 12.90 7.68
CA ALA A 48 22.11 12.03 7.02
C ALA A 48 22.19 12.21 5.49
N GLY A 49 21.35 13.05 4.88
CA GLY A 49 21.31 13.26 3.43
C GLY A 49 20.58 12.17 2.64
N HIS A 50 19.92 11.22 3.32
CA HIS A 50 19.23 10.07 2.75
C HIS A 50 17.73 10.29 2.52
N ALA A 51 17.19 11.49 2.77
CA ALA A 51 15.80 11.81 2.47
C ALA A 51 15.69 13.00 1.53
N ARG A 52 14.70 12.93 0.63
CA ARG A 52 14.21 14.04 -0.19
C ARG A 52 12.71 14.09 0.01
N LEU A 53 12.25 15.07 0.77
CA LEU A 53 10.86 15.19 1.20
C LEU A 53 10.08 16.11 0.28
N ASP A 54 8.77 15.86 0.18
CA ASP A 54 7.79 16.71 -0.49
C ASP A 54 8.07 17.04 -1.96
N LEU A 55 8.71 16.10 -2.67
CA LEU A 55 8.93 16.25 -4.11
C LEU A 55 7.60 16.23 -4.85
N ALA A 56 7.38 17.19 -5.76
CA ALA A 56 6.14 17.24 -6.53
C ALA A 56 6.13 16.15 -7.61
N TYR A 57 5.09 15.31 -7.63
CA TYR A 57 4.82 14.39 -8.72
C TYR A 57 3.69 14.89 -9.65
N GLY A 58 2.97 15.92 -9.24
CA GLY A 58 1.89 16.58 -9.96
C GLY A 58 1.65 18.00 -9.48
N PRO A 59 0.66 18.72 -10.03
CA PRO A 59 0.40 20.13 -9.75
C PRO A 59 -0.38 20.38 -8.45
N GLY A 60 -1.07 19.36 -7.92
CA GLY A 60 -1.92 19.51 -6.74
C GLY A 60 -1.12 19.66 -5.45
N PRO A 61 -1.74 20.20 -4.40
CA PRO A 61 -1.07 20.37 -3.10
C PRO A 61 -0.70 19.03 -2.45
N SER A 62 -1.50 17.99 -2.67
CA SER A 62 -1.25 16.63 -2.18
C SER A 62 -0.43 15.78 -3.14
N ASP A 63 -0.05 16.30 -4.33
CA ASP A 63 0.78 15.57 -5.27
C ASP A 63 2.25 15.63 -4.85
N ARG A 64 2.56 15.05 -3.70
CA ARG A 64 3.88 15.03 -3.05
C ARG A 64 4.33 13.60 -2.82
N ILE A 65 5.63 13.38 -2.93
CA ILE A 65 6.25 12.09 -2.68
C ILE A 65 7.54 12.29 -1.90
N ASP A 66 7.72 11.47 -0.86
CA ASP A 66 8.98 11.39 -0.14
C ASP A 66 9.84 10.27 -0.71
N VAL A 67 11.12 10.51 -0.81
CA VAL A 67 12.11 9.56 -1.32
C VAL A 67 13.19 9.36 -0.27
N PHE A 68 13.40 8.11 0.13
CA PHE A 68 14.43 7.69 1.08
C PHE A 68 15.42 6.77 0.38
N THR A 69 16.67 7.24 0.23
CA THR A 69 17.69 6.52 -0.51
C THR A 69 18.30 5.39 0.32
N PRO A 70 18.75 4.30 -0.33
CA PRO A 70 19.44 3.23 0.38
C PRO A 70 20.65 3.78 1.13
N ARG A 71 20.92 3.19 2.29
CA ARG A 71 22.16 3.45 3.03
C ARG A 71 23.22 2.59 2.37
N GLY A 72 23.98 3.13 1.43
CA GLY A 72 24.99 2.55 0.55
C GLY A 72 25.48 1.11 0.79
N PRO A 73 26.13 0.48 -0.17
CA PRO A 73 26.73 -0.82 0.03
C PRO A 73 27.77 -0.73 1.16
N ALA A 74 27.92 -1.82 1.91
CA ALA A 74 28.89 -1.90 3.00
C ALA A 74 30.34 -1.82 2.53
N SER A 75 30.60 -1.91 1.20
CA SER A 75 31.93 -1.78 0.57
C SER A 75 31.86 -1.07 -0.79
N GLU A 76 32.97 -0.42 -1.17
CA GLU A 76 33.14 0.23 -2.48
C GLU A 76 33.03 -0.77 -3.65
N ASP A 77 33.44 -2.01 -3.45
CA ASP A 77 33.38 -3.08 -4.47
C ASP A 77 31.94 -3.49 -4.82
N GLU A 78 30.98 -3.36 -3.90
CA GLU A 78 29.55 -3.61 -4.15
C GLU A 78 28.89 -2.45 -4.91
N ALA A 79 29.42 -1.22 -4.82
CA ALA A 79 28.89 -0.05 -5.49
C ALA A 79 29.16 -0.09 -7.01
N GLU A 80 30.28 -0.66 -7.45
CA GLU A 80 30.66 -0.70 -8.88
C GLU A 80 29.83 -1.68 -9.73
N HIS A 81 29.07 -2.59 -9.09
CA HIS A 81 28.31 -3.65 -9.76
C HIS A 81 26.79 -3.59 -9.54
N SER A 82 26.25 -2.49 -8.98
CA SER A 82 24.82 -2.43 -8.70
C SER A 82 24.01 -1.90 -9.89
N ASP A 83 23.16 -2.75 -10.46
CA ASP A 83 22.14 -2.40 -11.46
C ASP A 83 21.05 -1.43 -10.94
N GLY A 84 21.30 -0.70 -9.85
CA GLY A 84 20.36 0.14 -9.12
C GLY A 84 19.61 -0.63 -8.02
N ALA A 85 19.25 0.08 -6.96
CA ALA A 85 18.50 -0.49 -5.83
C ALA A 85 17.09 -0.89 -6.23
N PRO A 86 16.52 -1.98 -5.67
CA PRO A 86 15.09 -2.25 -5.83
C PRO A 86 14.28 -1.12 -5.22
N VAL A 87 13.11 -0.85 -5.78
CA VAL A 87 12.28 0.30 -5.40
C VAL A 87 11.01 -0.20 -4.70
N LEU A 88 10.84 0.19 -3.45
CA LEU A 88 9.62 -0.02 -2.70
C LEU A 88 8.79 1.26 -2.71
N VAL A 89 7.58 1.20 -3.26
CA VAL A 89 6.61 2.29 -3.16
C VAL A 89 5.55 1.90 -2.14
N PHE A 90 5.54 2.58 -0.99
CA PHE A 90 4.58 2.30 0.07
C PHE A 90 3.43 3.31 0.04
N ILE A 91 2.18 2.81 -0.06
CA ILE A 91 0.95 3.61 -0.08
C ILE A 91 0.25 3.46 1.27
N HIS A 92 0.06 4.58 1.96
CA HIS A 92 -0.53 4.60 3.29
C HIS A 92 -2.03 4.26 3.30
N GLY A 93 -2.52 3.84 4.48
CA GLY A 93 -3.92 3.61 4.75
C GLY A 93 -4.65 4.86 5.26
N GLY A 94 -5.78 4.64 5.94
CA GLY A 94 -6.58 5.72 6.54
C GLY A 94 -7.93 5.93 5.89
N TRP A 95 -8.54 4.89 5.36
CA TRP A 95 -9.88 4.94 4.76
C TRP A 95 -10.03 5.98 3.64
N TRP A 96 -8.96 6.29 2.88
CA TRP A 96 -8.90 7.34 1.86
C TRP A 96 -9.32 8.74 2.36
N ARG A 97 -9.46 8.95 3.70
CA ARG A 97 -9.96 10.19 4.33
C ARG A 97 -9.13 10.70 5.50
N ALA A 98 -8.08 10.01 5.86
CA ALA A 98 -7.24 10.35 7.02
C ALA A 98 -5.83 9.84 6.84
N LEU A 99 -4.92 10.33 7.69
CA LEU A 99 -3.50 10.05 7.69
C LEU A 99 -2.78 10.64 6.46
N SER A 100 -1.49 10.51 6.42
CA SER A 100 -0.62 11.05 5.39
C SER A 100 0.63 10.19 5.24
N LYS A 101 1.41 10.41 4.18
CA LYS A 101 2.74 9.80 4.02
C LYS A 101 3.67 10.08 5.20
N ASP A 102 3.47 11.25 5.86
CA ASP A 102 4.30 11.69 6.98
C ASP A 102 4.17 10.76 8.19
N ASP A 103 2.96 10.21 8.42
CA ASP A 103 2.67 9.26 9.49
C ASP A 103 3.32 7.88 9.28
N PHE A 104 3.75 7.59 8.05
CA PHE A 104 4.30 6.28 7.66
C PHE A 104 5.79 6.30 7.30
N SER A 105 6.50 7.42 7.46
CA SER A 105 7.94 7.48 7.13
C SER A 105 8.79 6.50 7.95
N HIS A 106 8.26 5.99 9.08
CA HIS A 106 8.90 4.95 9.90
C HIS A 106 9.07 3.60 9.17
N VAL A 107 8.40 3.39 8.03
CA VAL A 107 8.60 2.17 7.23
C VAL A 107 9.92 2.20 6.45
N ALA A 108 10.45 3.39 6.13
CA ALA A 108 11.61 3.54 5.27
C ALA A 108 12.93 3.01 5.87
N PRO A 109 13.27 3.22 7.16
CA PRO A 109 14.56 2.83 7.71
C PRO A 109 14.89 1.35 7.59
N ALA A 110 13.91 0.45 7.73
CA ALA A 110 14.14 -1.00 7.64
C ALA A 110 14.59 -1.40 6.22
N TYR A 111 13.87 -0.93 5.22
CA TYR A 111 14.13 -1.26 3.82
C TYR A 111 15.34 -0.54 3.23
N THR A 112 15.59 0.72 3.62
CA THR A 112 16.79 1.45 3.17
C THR A 112 18.07 0.86 3.75
N ARG A 113 18.06 0.35 4.99
CA ARG A 113 19.18 -0.42 5.56
C ARG A 113 19.43 -1.74 4.83
N ALA A 114 18.37 -2.36 4.31
CA ALA A 114 18.45 -3.57 3.49
C ALA A 114 18.82 -3.30 2.02
N GLY A 115 19.02 -2.02 1.64
CA GLY A 115 19.48 -1.64 0.30
C GLY A 115 18.39 -1.23 -0.69
N ALA A 116 17.14 -1.08 -0.27
CA ALA A 116 16.06 -0.62 -1.15
C ALA A 116 15.95 0.92 -1.18
N LEU A 117 15.57 1.47 -2.33
CA LEU A 117 15.03 2.81 -2.45
C LEU A 117 13.57 2.79 -2.01
N VAL A 118 13.17 3.64 -1.06
CA VAL A 118 11.79 3.71 -0.57
C VAL A 118 11.14 5.02 -0.98
N MET A 119 9.93 4.93 -1.53
CA MET A 119 9.14 6.08 -1.95
C MET A 119 7.76 6.03 -1.28
N LEU A 120 7.33 7.16 -0.69
CA LEU A 120 6.02 7.29 -0.03
C LEU A 120 5.24 8.42 -0.72
N PRO A 121 4.31 8.10 -1.63
CA PRO A 121 3.42 9.10 -2.20
C PRO A 121 2.33 9.52 -1.22
N GLU A 122 2.00 10.81 -1.25
CA GLU A 122 0.80 11.40 -0.69
C GLU A 122 -0.32 11.37 -1.72
N TYR A 123 -1.56 11.45 -1.28
CA TYR A 123 -2.74 11.64 -2.11
C TYR A 123 -3.78 12.49 -1.37
N ALA A 124 -4.65 13.18 -2.11
CA ALA A 124 -5.74 13.96 -1.52
C ALA A 124 -6.78 13.04 -0.87
N LEU A 125 -7.50 13.55 0.12
CA LEU A 125 -8.41 12.76 0.96
C LEU A 125 -9.88 13.05 0.65
N CYS A 126 -10.73 12.04 0.78
CA CYS A 126 -12.17 12.20 0.83
C CYS A 126 -12.56 13.03 2.08
N PRO A 127 -13.63 13.84 2.02
CA PRO A 127 -14.56 14.03 0.90
C PRO A 127 -14.12 15.09 -0.11
N ALA A 128 -12.94 15.72 0.04
CA ALA A 128 -12.47 16.76 -0.87
C ALA A 128 -12.26 16.24 -2.31
N VAL A 129 -11.95 14.95 -2.43
CA VAL A 129 -11.84 14.21 -3.69
C VAL A 129 -12.57 12.87 -3.58
N THR A 130 -12.77 12.18 -4.70
CA THR A 130 -13.33 10.82 -4.74
C THR A 130 -12.20 9.78 -4.75
N ILE A 131 -12.52 8.51 -4.43
CA ILE A 131 -11.56 7.40 -4.54
C ILE A 131 -11.07 7.23 -5.99
N ASP A 132 -11.91 7.48 -7.00
CA ASP A 132 -11.48 7.49 -8.40
C ASP A 132 -10.34 8.49 -8.63
N GLN A 133 -10.45 9.70 -8.08
CA GLN A 133 -9.40 10.72 -8.17
C GLN A 133 -8.13 10.31 -7.43
N ILE A 134 -8.25 9.66 -6.27
CA ILE A 134 -7.12 9.11 -5.51
C ILE A 134 -6.41 8.01 -6.32
N CYS A 135 -7.15 7.13 -7.00
CA CYS A 135 -6.57 6.13 -7.91
C CYS A 135 -5.76 6.79 -9.04
N LEU A 136 -6.25 7.89 -9.61
CA LEU A 136 -5.52 8.65 -10.64
C LEU A 136 -4.27 9.32 -10.07
N GLN A 137 -4.33 9.91 -8.88
CA GLN A 137 -3.17 10.50 -8.22
C GLN A 137 -2.09 9.45 -7.93
N THR A 138 -2.45 8.30 -7.36
CA THR A 138 -1.50 7.22 -7.12
C THR A 138 -0.92 6.64 -8.41
N THR A 139 -1.70 6.59 -9.50
CA THR A 139 -1.21 6.23 -10.84
C THR A 139 -0.15 7.23 -11.32
N GLN A 140 -0.39 8.53 -11.17
CA GLN A 140 0.58 9.58 -11.50
C GLN A 140 1.84 9.48 -10.64
N ALA A 141 1.70 9.21 -9.33
CA ALA A 141 2.82 9.03 -8.42
C ALA A 141 3.72 7.85 -8.85
N LEU A 142 3.12 6.72 -9.26
CA LEU A 142 3.87 5.57 -9.77
C LEU A 142 4.56 5.85 -11.10
N ALA A 143 3.90 6.57 -12.01
CA ALA A 143 4.51 7.01 -13.27
C ALA A 143 5.71 7.95 -13.01
N TRP A 144 5.58 8.84 -12.03
CA TRP A 144 6.69 9.70 -11.59
C TRP A 144 7.81 8.87 -10.94
N ALA A 145 7.49 7.91 -10.07
CA ALA A 145 8.47 7.04 -9.44
C ALA A 145 9.29 6.29 -10.49
N TRP A 146 8.64 5.71 -11.50
CA TRP A 146 9.32 5.03 -12.60
C TRP A 146 10.27 5.96 -13.38
N ARG A 147 9.84 7.20 -13.71
CA ARG A 147 10.64 8.18 -14.45
C ARG A 147 11.82 8.73 -13.66
N ASN A 148 11.77 8.68 -12.33
CA ASN A 148 12.73 9.36 -11.47
C ASN A 148 13.55 8.41 -10.57
N ALA A 149 13.19 7.14 -10.43
CA ALA A 149 13.89 6.20 -9.54
C ALA A 149 15.42 6.19 -9.76
N ALA A 150 15.86 6.17 -11.01
CA ALA A 150 17.28 6.16 -11.36
C ALA A 150 18.05 7.40 -10.83
N LYS A 151 17.38 8.56 -10.71
CA LYS A 151 18.00 9.78 -10.16
C LYS A 151 18.35 9.66 -8.67
N PHE A 152 17.72 8.70 -7.99
CA PHE A 152 17.90 8.43 -6.56
C PHE A 152 18.60 7.08 -6.31
N GLY A 153 19.21 6.50 -7.36
CA GLY A 153 19.93 5.23 -7.24
C GLY A 153 19.07 3.98 -7.33
N GLY A 154 17.79 4.10 -7.70
CA GLY A 154 16.88 2.96 -7.86
C GLY A 154 16.80 2.44 -9.29
N ASP A 155 16.48 1.15 -9.44
CA ASP A 155 16.18 0.53 -10.72
C ASP A 155 14.67 0.64 -11.02
N PRO A 156 14.24 1.43 -12.02
CA PRO A 156 12.82 1.58 -12.36
C PRO A 156 12.18 0.28 -12.88
N SER A 157 12.96 -0.72 -13.26
CA SER A 157 12.44 -2.03 -13.68
C SER A 157 12.09 -2.94 -12.52
N ARG A 158 12.48 -2.58 -11.29
CA ARG A 158 12.33 -3.36 -10.04
C ARG A 158 11.45 -2.63 -9.02
N ILE A 159 10.33 -2.04 -9.48
CA ILE A 159 9.35 -1.39 -8.61
C ILE A 159 8.39 -2.43 -8.04
N VAL A 160 8.27 -2.45 -6.72
CA VAL A 160 7.27 -3.19 -5.95
C VAL A 160 6.38 -2.20 -5.21
N VAL A 161 5.07 -2.38 -5.32
CA VAL A 161 4.10 -1.56 -4.59
C VAL A 161 3.67 -2.31 -3.34
N VAL A 162 3.75 -1.64 -2.21
CA VAL A 162 3.21 -2.14 -0.93
C VAL A 162 2.17 -1.15 -0.45
N GLY A 163 1.05 -1.65 0.01
CA GLY A 163 0.00 -0.80 0.59
C GLY A 163 -0.61 -1.43 1.83
N HIS A 164 -1.04 -0.58 2.75
CA HIS A 164 -1.76 -0.98 3.94
C HIS A 164 -3.20 -0.47 3.91
N SER A 165 -4.18 -1.30 4.22
CA SER A 165 -5.60 -0.92 4.34
C SER A 165 -6.13 -0.27 3.04
N ALA A 166 -6.57 0.98 3.05
CA ALA A 166 -6.92 1.74 1.86
C ALA A 166 -5.77 1.79 0.84
N GLY A 167 -4.51 1.86 1.28
CA GLY A 167 -3.33 1.77 0.41
C GLY A 167 -3.17 0.40 -0.25
N ALA A 168 -3.58 -0.68 0.41
CA ALA A 168 -3.58 -2.03 -0.17
C ALA A 168 -4.62 -2.15 -1.30
N HIS A 169 -5.78 -1.53 -1.15
CA HIS A 169 -6.75 -1.38 -2.24
C HIS A 169 -6.11 -0.66 -3.43
N LEU A 170 -5.45 0.49 -3.19
CA LEU A 170 -4.78 1.26 -4.24
C LEU A 170 -3.66 0.45 -4.92
N ALA A 171 -2.89 -0.35 -4.16
CA ALA A 171 -1.88 -1.24 -4.72
C ALA A 171 -2.50 -2.30 -5.67
N ALA A 172 -3.65 -2.87 -5.30
CA ALA A 172 -4.38 -3.81 -6.16
C ALA A 172 -4.93 -3.12 -7.42
N MET A 173 -5.45 -1.88 -7.31
CA MET A 173 -5.89 -1.09 -8.47
C MET A 173 -4.74 -0.80 -9.44
N LEU A 174 -3.53 -0.49 -8.93
CA LEU A 174 -2.34 -0.22 -9.74
C LEU A 174 -1.85 -1.46 -10.52
N LEU A 175 -2.04 -2.68 -10.01
CA LEU A 175 -1.79 -3.92 -10.76
C LEU A 175 -2.73 -4.06 -11.97
N CYS A 176 -3.93 -3.50 -11.90
CA CYS A 176 -4.93 -3.54 -12.98
C CYS A 176 -4.79 -2.36 -13.96
N CYS A 177 -3.86 -1.44 -13.74
CA CYS A 177 -3.72 -0.23 -14.54
C CYS A 177 -3.20 -0.53 -15.96
N ASP A 178 -3.84 0.06 -16.96
CA ASP A 178 -3.29 0.12 -18.32
C ASP A 178 -2.25 1.26 -18.43
N TRP A 179 -1.02 0.94 -18.10
CA TRP A 179 0.08 1.90 -18.07
C TRP A 179 0.39 2.56 -19.42
N ARG A 180 0.07 1.90 -20.54
CA ARG A 180 0.24 2.48 -21.88
C ARG A 180 -0.73 3.62 -22.15
N SER A 181 -1.93 3.58 -21.55
CA SER A 181 -2.89 4.67 -21.60
C SER A 181 -2.49 5.85 -20.71
N VAL A 182 -1.70 5.62 -19.67
CA VAL A 182 -1.17 6.68 -18.78
C VAL A 182 -0.01 7.44 -19.44
N GLY A 183 0.88 6.73 -20.12
CA GLY A 183 2.01 7.34 -20.84
C GLY A 183 2.64 6.39 -21.84
N LYS A 184 2.94 6.90 -23.05
CA LYS A 184 3.54 6.09 -24.13
C LYS A 184 4.96 5.62 -23.80
N ASP A 185 5.64 6.34 -22.92
CA ASP A 185 6.99 6.02 -22.40
C ASP A 185 6.96 4.92 -21.34
N LEU A 186 5.83 4.71 -20.68
CA LEU A 186 5.72 3.75 -19.59
C LEU A 186 5.68 2.29 -20.09
N PRO A 187 6.30 1.33 -19.40
CA PRO A 187 6.18 -0.08 -19.75
C PRO A 187 4.75 -0.57 -19.46
N ALA A 188 4.24 -1.48 -20.28
CA ALA A 188 2.88 -2.01 -20.10
C ALA A 188 2.65 -2.73 -18.76
N ASN A 189 3.74 -3.18 -18.12
CA ASN A 189 3.77 -3.89 -16.84
C ASN A 189 4.62 -3.14 -15.82
N LEU A 190 4.41 -1.83 -15.66
CA LEU A 190 5.16 -1.00 -14.72
C LEU A 190 5.08 -1.56 -13.30
N VAL A 191 3.89 -1.90 -12.82
CA VAL A 191 3.69 -2.62 -11.55
C VAL A 191 3.54 -4.11 -11.88
N ARG A 192 4.58 -4.90 -11.56
CA ARG A 192 4.62 -6.36 -11.79
C ARG A 192 4.20 -7.14 -10.57
N SER A 193 4.41 -6.58 -9.39
CA SER A 193 4.09 -7.23 -8.13
C SER A 193 3.71 -6.21 -7.06
N ALA A 194 2.85 -6.65 -6.16
CA ALA A 194 2.44 -5.86 -5.00
C ALA A 194 2.26 -6.75 -3.76
N LEU A 195 2.50 -6.17 -2.59
CA LEU A 195 2.09 -6.70 -1.30
C LEU A 195 0.95 -5.84 -0.76
N ALA A 196 -0.20 -6.44 -0.56
CA ALA A 196 -1.39 -5.78 -0.03
C ALA A 196 -1.65 -6.27 1.39
N ILE A 197 -1.53 -5.38 2.36
CA ILE A 197 -1.65 -5.64 3.79
C ILE A 197 -3.04 -5.16 4.24
N SER A 198 -3.90 -6.06 4.70
CA SER A 198 -5.24 -5.75 5.22
C SER A 198 -6.11 -4.96 4.23
N GLY A 199 -6.11 -5.40 2.96
CA GLY A 199 -6.73 -4.68 1.85
C GLY A 199 -8.25 -4.80 1.79
N LEU A 200 -8.84 -3.93 0.98
CA LEU A 200 -10.27 -3.87 0.68
C LEU A 200 -10.44 -4.11 -0.83
N TYR A 201 -11.07 -5.21 -1.21
CA TYR A 201 -11.11 -5.64 -2.61
C TYR A 201 -12.52 -5.72 -3.20
N ASP A 202 -13.54 -5.81 -2.36
CA ASP A 202 -14.94 -5.54 -2.71
C ASP A 202 -15.48 -4.42 -1.82
N LEU A 203 -15.83 -3.30 -2.43
CA LEU A 203 -16.30 -2.11 -1.72
C LEU A 203 -17.81 -2.10 -1.44
N ALA A 204 -18.54 -3.15 -1.85
CA ALA A 204 -19.97 -3.20 -1.60
C ALA A 204 -20.34 -3.16 -0.09
N PRO A 205 -19.69 -3.90 0.81
CA PRO A 205 -19.95 -3.74 2.25
C PRO A 205 -19.50 -2.37 2.78
N VAL A 206 -18.41 -1.80 2.23
CA VAL A 206 -17.91 -0.47 2.64
C VAL A 206 -18.91 0.62 2.33
N GLN A 207 -19.61 0.54 1.19
CA GLN A 207 -20.69 1.46 0.79
C GLN A 207 -21.82 1.52 1.84
N HIS A 208 -22.06 0.42 2.55
CA HIS A 208 -23.10 0.31 3.57
C HIS A 208 -22.57 0.51 5.00
N THR A 209 -21.32 0.91 5.17
CA THR A 209 -20.67 1.17 6.45
C THR A 209 -20.78 2.65 6.84
N PRO A 210 -21.66 3.05 7.78
CA PRO A 210 -22.02 4.45 8.02
C PRO A 210 -20.83 5.34 8.36
N PHE A 211 -19.91 4.89 9.22
CA PHE A 211 -18.82 5.73 9.72
C PHE A 211 -17.83 6.19 8.64
N VAL A 212 -17.75 5.52 7.51
CA VAL A 212 -16.91 5.91 6.36
C VAL A 212 -17.72 6.44 5.19
N GLN A 213 -18.93 5.93 4.97
CA GLN A 213 -19.76 6.30 3.81
C GLN A 213 -20.08 7.80 3.79
N VAL A 214 -20.18 8.44 4.96
CA VAL A 214 -20.40 9.90 5.08
C VAL A 214 -19.34 10.73 4.36
N ASP A 215 -18.10 10.24 4.27
CA ASP A 215 -16.99 10.93 3.58
C ASP A 215 -16.71 10.33 2.20
N LEU A 216 -16.90 9.02 2.03
CA LEU A 216 -16.55 8.34 0.79
C LEU A 216 -17.59 8.54 -0.31
N ASN A 217 -18.87 8.72 0.04
CA ASN A 217 -19.99 8.91 -0.88
C ASN A 217 -20.02 7.88 -2.03
N LEU A 218 -19.76 6.60 -1.69
CA LEU A 218 -19.73 5.51 -2.67
C LEU A 218 -21.11 5.29 -3.28
N THR A 219 -21.17 5.21 -4.60
CA THR A 219 -22.37 4.78 -5.37
C THR A 219 -22.15 3.36 -5.89
N ASP A 220 -23.22 2.72 -6.38
CA ASP A 220 -23.13 1.38 -6.98
C ASP A 220 -22.16 1.36 -8.16
N GLU A 221 -22.16 2.43 -8.98
CA GLU A 221 -21.23 2.58 -10.10
C GLU A 221 -19.78 2.74 -9.60
N ALA A 222 -19.55 3.50 -8.53
CA ALA A 222 -18.24 3.64 -7.92
C ALA A 222 -17.76 2.31 -7.36
N VAL A 223 -18.61 1.58 -6.64
CA VAL A 223 -18.31 0.24 -6.14
C VAL A 223 -17.91 -0.70 -7.27
N ALA A 224 -18.64 -0.69 -8.40
CA ALA A 224 -18.33 -1.53 -9.55
C ALA A 224 -16.97 -1.21 -10.17
N ARG A 225 -16.60 0.08 -10.26
CA ARG A 225 -15.33 0.54 -10.83
C ARG A 225 -14.14 0.44 -9.89
N LEU A 226 -14.36 0.38 -8.59
CA LEU A 226 -13.32 0.48 -7.56
C LEU A 226 -13.15 -0.81 -6.75
N SER A 227 -13.79 -1.91 -7.14
CA SER A 227 -13.65 -3.19 -6.45
C SER A 227 -12.74 -4.13 -7.24
N PRO A 228 -11.45 -4.26 -6.90
CA PRO A 228 -10.50 -5.13 -7.62
C PRO A 228 -10.98 -6.59 -7.74
N ALA A 229 -11.65 -7.12 -6.72
CA ALA A 229 -12.19 -8.48 -6.75
C ALA A 229 -13.26 -8.71 -7.84
N ARG A 230 -13.78 -7.65 -8.45
CA ARG A 230 -14.75 -7.72 -9.56
C ARG A 230 -14.09 -7.62 -10.94
N PHE A 231 -12.77 -7.45 -10.98
CA PHE A 231 -12.01 -7.36 -12.22
C PHE A 231 -11.45 -8.73 -12.62
N GLY A 232 -11.15 -8.88 -13.92
CA GLY A 232 -10.31 -9.99 -14.36
C GLY A 232 -8.93 -9.93 -13.72
N ALA A 233 -8.36 -11.09 -13.42
CA ALA A 233 -7.04 -11.19 -12.80
C ALA A 233 -5.97 -10.47 -13.65
N PRO A 234 -5.18 -9.55 -13.07
CA PRO A 234 -4.08 -8.89 -13.78
C PRO A 234 -2.95 -9.88 -14.10
N LYS A 235 -2.02 -9.45 -14.96
CA LYS A 235 -0.83 -10.25 -15.29
C LYS A 235 0.21 -10.25 -14.16
N GLY A 236 0.21 -9.22 -13.32
CA GLY A 236 1.10 -9.09 -12.17
C GLY A 236 0.73 -10.03 -11.02
N ARG A 237 1.56 -10.04 -9.98
CA ARG A 237 1.36 -10.85 -8.77
C ARG A 237 0.95 -9.99 -7.59
N LEU A 238 0.00 -10.44 -6.80
CA LEU A 238 -0.39 -9.86 -5.54
C LEU A 238 -0.10 -10.83 -4.41
N MET A 239 0.73 -10.47 -3.46
CA MET A 239 0.75 -11.14 -2.16
C MET A 239 -0.27 -10.42 -1.27
N ALA A 240 -1.25 -11.13 -0.75
CA ALA A 240 -2.31 -10.59 0.10
C ALA A 240 -2.15 -11.13 1.51
N THR A 241 -2.04 -10.23 2.48
CA THR A 241 -1.95 -10.57 3.90
C THR A 241 -2.96 -9.77 4.71
N VAL A 242 -3.31 -10.27 5.88
CA VAL A 242 -4.22 -9.61 6.82
C VAL A 242 -3.77 -9.94 8.24
N GLY A 243 -4.04 -9.08 9.22
CA GLY A 243 -3.80 -9.43 10.62
C GLY A 243 -4.72 -10.56 11.08
N GLY A 244 -4.19 -11.56 11.78
CA GLY A 244 -4.97 -12.73 12.22
C GLY A 244 -6.05 -12.39 13.23
N ASP A 245 -5.90 -11.28 13.96
CA ASP A 245 -6.86 -10.81 14.96
C ASP A 245 -7.78 -9.68 14.41
N GLU A 246 -7.79 -9.48 13.09
CA GLU A 246 -8.72 -8.55 12.44
C GLU A 246 -10.16 -9.07 12.42
N SER A 247 -11.10 -8.25 11.95
CA SER A 247 -12.49 -8.66 11.83
C SER A 247 -12.68 -9.75 10.77
N GLU A 248 -13.77 -10.52 10.92
CA GLU A 248 -14.19 -11.51 9.92
C GLU A 248 -14.36 -10.88 8.53
N SER A 249 -14.78 -9.61 8.46
CA SER A 249 -14.90 -8.90 7.19
C SER A 249 -13.56 -8.59 6.53
N PHE A 250 -12.50 -8.24 7.28
CA PHE A 250 -11.17 -8.07 6.72
C PHE A 250 -10.56 -9.41 6.29
N LEU A 251 -10.75 -10.47 7.07
CA LEU A 251 -10.36 -11.82 6.67
C LEU A 251 -11.08 -12.23 5.38
N ALA A 252 -12.39 -11.98 5.28
CA ALA A 252 -13.17 -12.27 4.08
C ALA A 252 -12.73 -11.45 2.85
N GLN A 253 -12.33 -10.19 3.03
CA GLN A 253 -11.74 -9.38 1.94
C GLN A 253 -10.46 -10.03 1.41
N ASN A 254 -9.58 -10.49 2.30
CA ASN A 254 -8.35 -11.17 1.92
C ASN A 254 -8.62 -12.45 1.12
N ASP A 255 -9.58 -13.26 1.56
CA ASP A 255 -9.99 -14.47 0.85
C ASP A 255 -10.66 -14.17 -0.50
N ALA A 256 -11.44 -13.07 -0.57
CA ALA A 256 -12.16 -12.67 -1.78
C ALA A 256 -11.22 -12.35 -2.95
N ILE A 257 -10.12 -11.63 -2.71
CA ILE A 257 -9.18 -11.33 -3.79
C ILE A 257 -8.48 -12.58 -4.31
N ARG A 258 -8.15 -13.54 -3.40
CA ARG A 258 -7.61 -14.83 -3.79
C ARG A 258 -8.61 -15.66 -4.59
N ALA A 259 -9.87 -15.66 -4.19
CA ALA A 259 -10.94 -16.36 -4.90
C ALA A 259 -11.17 -15.75 -6.29
N ALA A 260 -11.15 -14.40 -6.41
CA ALA A 260 -11.40 -13.69 -7.66
C ALA A 260 -10.25 -13.84 -8.67
N TRP A 261 -9.01 -13.67 -8.22
CA TRP A 261 -7.84 -13.65 -9.10
C TRP A 261 -7.09 -14.98 -9.20
N GLY A 262 -7.41 -15.93 -8.35
CA GLY A 262 -6.83 -17.29 -8.35
C GLY A 262 -5.40 -17.34 -7.81
N GLN A 263 -4.94 -18.57 -7.52
CA GLN A 263 -3.65 -18.83 -6.89
C GLN A 263 -2.44 -18.37 -7.70
N ARG A 264 -2.54 -18.33 -9.01
CA ARG A 264 -1.43 -17.90 -9.88
C ARG A 264 -1.14 -16.41 -9.72
N THR A 265 -2.18 -15.59 -9.62
CA THR A 265 -2.06 -14.12 -9.46
C THR A 265 -1.87 -13.75 -7.99
N VAL A 266 -2.52 -14.48 -7.08
CA VAL A 266 -2.39 -14.29 -5.63
C VAL A 266 -1.73 -15.52 -5.01
N PRO A 267 -0.42 -15.74 -5.15
CA PRO A 267 0.27 -16.95 -4.66
C PRO A 267 0.30 -17.05 -3.13
N VAL A 268 0.36 -15.92 -2.45
CA VAL A 268 0.29 -15.81 -0.99
C VAL A 268 -1.03 -15.13 -0.63
N CYS A 269 -1.78 -15.75 0.28
CA CYS A 269 -3.00 -15.22 0.87
C CYS A 269 -3.10 -15.81 2.27
N GLU A 270 -2.68 -15.02 3.28
CA GLU A 270 -2.52 -15.54 4.63
C GLU A 270 -2.85 -14.51 5.71
N ALA A 271 -3.22 -15.00 6.89
CA ALA A 271 -3.41 -14.20 8.08
C ALA A 271 -2.13 -14.26 8.95
N ILE A 272 -1.63 -13.10 9.37
CA ILE A 272 -0.44 -12.98 10.22
C ILE A 272 -0.86 -13.12 11.68
N THR A 273 -0.56 -14.26 12.26
CA THR A 273 -0.99 -14.63 13.61
C THR A 273 -0.56 -13.61 14.66
N GLY A 274 -1.46 -13.26 15.58
CA GLY A 274 -1.19 -12.37 16.71
C GLY A 274 -1.03 -10.90 16.33
N THR A 275 -1.48 -10.50 15.15
CA THR A 275 -1.48 -9.11 14.72
C THR A 275 -2.90 -8.62 14.43
N ASN A 276 -3.20 -7.39 14.81
CA ASN A 276 -4.42 -6.67 14.45
C ASN A 276 -4.17 -5.73 13.26
N HIS A 277 -5.17 -4.96 12.87
CA HIS A 277 -5.12 -4.05 11.71
C HIS A 277 -3.98 -3.02 11.77
N PHE A 278 -3.44 -2.71 12.93
CA PHE A 278 -2.34 -1.76 13.11
C PHE A 278 -1.01 -2.49 13.31
N THR A 279 -0.95 -3.42 14.27
CA THR A 279 0.30 -4.12 14.60
C THR A 279 0.81 -5.01 13.46
N VAL A 280 -0.03 -5.32 12.49
CA VAL A 280 0.37 -5.98 11.25
C VAL A 280 1.42 -5.18 10.45
N VAL A 281 1.45 -3.85 10.60
CA VAL A 281 2.49 -2.98 10.01
C VAL A 281 3.82 -3.13 10.75
N ASP A 282 3.80 -3.42 12.05
CA ASP A 282 5.04 -3.67 12.81
C ASP A 282 5.77 -4.92 12.28
N ASP A 283 5.05 -5.98 11.88
CA ASP A 283 5.63 -7.17 11.22
C ASP A 283 6.24 -6.81 9.85
N PHE A 284 5.62 -5.91 9.11
CA PHE A 284 6.13 -5.44 7.82
C PHE A 284 7.46 -4.67 7.94
N ILE A 285 7.66 -3.90 9.00
CA ILE A 285 8.88 -3.10 9.20
C ILE A 285 9.97 -3.80 10.02
N THR A 286 9.68 -4.99 10.56
CA THR A 286 10.62 -5.73 11.41
C THR A 286 11.43 -6.72 10.57
N PRO A 287 12.76 -6.56 10.45
CA PRO A 287 13.62 -7.56 9.81
C PRO A 287 13.41 -8.95 10.44
N GLY A 288 13.07 -9.94 9.61
CA GLY A 288 12.67 -11.29 10.07
C GLY A 288 11.17 -11.48 10.26
N GLY A 289 10.36 -10.43 10.21
CA GLY A 289 8.91 -10.51 10.14
C GLY A 289 8.44 -11.21 8.85
N ARG A 290 7.28 -11.85 8.90
CA ARG A 290 6.75 -12.56 7.73
C ARG A 290 6.52 -11.63 6.54
N GLN A 291 5.90 -10.47 6.79
CA GLN A 291 5.60 -9.49 5.74
C GLN A 291 6.85 -8.78 5.23
N PHE A 292 7.84 -8.52 6.12
CA PHE A 292 9.15 -8.03 5.69
C PHE A 292 9.78 -9.01 4.69
N GLY A 293 9.74 -10.31 5.00
CA GLY A 293 10.26 -11.36 4.12
C GLY A 293 9.52 -11.41 2.78
N LEU A 294 8.18 -11.31 2.77
CA LEU A 294 7.38 -11.29 1.55
C LEU A 294 7.67 -10.06 0.67
N ALA A 295 7.78 -8.88 1.27
CA ALA A 295 8.14 -7.67 0.55
C ALA A 295 9.55 -7.78 -0.06
N TRP A 296 10.49 -8.34 0.71
CA TRP A 296 11.85 -8.52 0.24
C TRP A 296 11.94 -9.56 -0.89
N GLU A 297 11.20 -10.66 -0.81
CA GLU A 297 11.09 -11.65 -1.87
C GLU A 297 10.62 -11.01 -3.20
N LEU A 298 9.66 -10.08 -3.15
CA LEU A 298 9.22 -9.34 -4.33
C LEU A 298 10.29 -8.37 -4.84
N LEU A 299 10.99 -7.67 -3.94
CA LEU A 299 12.06 -6.71 -4.27
C LEU A 299 13.29 -7.39 -4.89
N ASP A 300 13.67 -8.54 -4.37
CA ASP A 300 14.81 -9.32 -4.86
C ASP A 300 14.51 -10.06 -6.17
N GLY A 301 13.23 -10.18 -6.52
CA GLY A 301 12.79 -10.84 -7.75
C GLY A 301 12.92 -12.36 -7.71
N THR A 302 13.10 -12.96 -6.54
CA THR A 302 13.20 -14.42 -6.36
C THR A 302 11.87 -15.14 -6.59
N SER A 303 10.75 -14.41 -6.58
CA SER A 303 9.40 -14.89 -6.91
C SER A 303 9.12 -14.96 -8.43
N ARG A 304 10.05 -15.42 -9.26
CA ARG A 304 9.84 -15.53 -10.71
C ARG A 304 8.98 -16.73 -11.09
#